data_edd63769b430dacc55a7b0988685c654
#
_entry.id   edd63769b430dacc55a7b0988685c654
#
_cell.length_a   1.000
_cell.length_b   1.000
_cell.length_c   1.000
_cell.angle_alpha   90.00
_cell.angle_beta   90.00
_cell.angle_gamma   90.00
#
_symmetry.space_group_name_H-M   'P 1'
#
loop_
_entity.id
_entity.type
_entity.pdbx_description
1 polymer ?
#
loop_
_entity_poly.entity_id
_entity_poly.type
_entity_poly.pdbx_seq_one_letter_code
_entity_poly.pdbx_strand_id
1 'polypeptide(L)'
;MCLPLSLALLALGGTTALAQTLSPLKPEPFGRFINNTIYQPVGKESVTYPRFTELQDGTIYATTSLSGVSPSYFPIFESKDGGASWKWVSNVTDDVNGWGMTAQPALAELTEPLGGFAAGTILASGNSWSNNGTRIDLYASTDRARTWKFVSHVAEGGRPNTTNGATPIWEPYLL
;
A
#
# COMPACT_ATOMS: atom_id res chain seq x y z
N MET A 1 -27.87 -28.56 -75.98
CA MET A 1 -26.65 -28.57 -75.14
C MET A 1 -26.97 -27.94 -73.80
N CYS A 2 -27.30 -28.78 -72.85
CA CYS A 2 -27.58 -28.34 -71.46
C CYS A 2 -26.37 -28.58 -70.61
N LEU A 3 -25.87 -27.54 -69.98
CA LEU A 3 -24.82 -27.58 -68.94
C LEU A 3 -25.45 -27.78 -67.56
N PRO A 4 -24.94 -28.67 -66.75
CA PRO A 4 -25.46 -28.82 -65.39
C PRO A 4 -24.87 -27.79 -64.42
N LEU A 5 -25.79 -27.21 -63.63
CA LEU A 5 -25.48 -26.33 -62.52
C LEU A 5 -24.98 -27.16 -61.33
N SER A 6 -23.71 -26.99 -60.95
CA SER A 6 -23.16 -27.59 -59.70
C SER A 6 -23.51 -26.72 -58.52
N LEU A 7 -24.30 -27.27 -57.60
CA LEU A 7 -24.65 -26.65 -56.33
C LEU A 7 -23.54 -26.95 -55.32
N ALA A 8 -22.76 -25.91 -54.93
CA ALA A 8 -21.77 -26.03 -53.85
C ALA A 8 -22.48 -25.83 -52.50
N LEU A 9 -22.47 -26.88 -51.69
CA LEU A 9 -22.99 -26.88 -50.33
C LEU A 9 -21.91 -26.30 -49.39
N LEU A 10 -22.09 -25.08 -48.89
CA LEU A 10 -21.26 -24.53 -47.85
C LEU A 10 -21.69 -25.16 -46.50
N ALA A 11 -20.79 -25.95 -45.92
CA ALA A 11 -20.94 -26.42 -44.54
C ALA A 11 -20.53 -25.32 -43.59
N LEU A 12 -21.48 -24.72 -42.88
CA LEU A 12 -21.23 -23.84 -41.73
C LEU A 12 -20.75 -24.70 -40.55
N GLY A 13 -19.46 -24.69 -40.30
CA GLY A 13 -18.86 -25.25 -39.11
C GLY A 13 -19.22 -24.40 -37.89
N GLY A 14 -20.21 -24.81 -37.11
CA GLY A 14 -20.53 -24.23 -35.83
C GLY A 14 -19.44 -24.58 -34.81
N THR A 15 -18.66 -23.61 -34.40
CA THR A 15 -17.78 -23.72 -33.21
C THR A 15 -18.65 -23.70 -31.96
N THR A 16 -18.92 -24.87 -31.38
CA THR A 16 -19.49 -24.94 -30.03
C THR A 16 -18.48 -24.45 -29.04
N ALA A 17 -18.67 -23.23 -28.52
CA ALA A 17 -17.95 -22.74 -27.36
C ALA A 17 -18.32 -23.65 -26.18
N LEU A 18 -17.37 -24.44 -25.71
CA LEU A 18 -17.48 -25.15 -24.45
C LEU A 18 -17.49 -24.08 -23.32
N ALA A 19 -18.68 -23.82 -22.80
CA ALA A 19 -18.80 -23.08 -21.55
C ALA A 19 -18.13 -23.91 -20.47
N GLN A 20 -16.93 -23.49 -20.05
CA GLN A 20 -16.33 -24.03 -18.84
C GLN A 20 -17.25 -23.63 -17.68
N THR A 21 -17.98 -24.57 -17.14
CA THR A 21 -18.66 -24.44 -15.85
C THR A 21 -17.58 -24.31 -14.81
N LEU A 22 -17.32 -23.05 -14.35
CA LEU A 22 -16.53 -22.81 -13.17
C LEU A 22 -17.22 -23.57 -12.03
N SER A 23 -16.59 -24.62 -11.54
CA SER A 23 -17.03 -25.29 -10.32
C SER A 23 -17.11 -24.23 -9.22
N PRO A 24 -18.21 -24.17 -8.43
CA PRO A 24 -18.24 -23.26 -7.30
C PRO A 24 -17.03 -23.53 -6.43
N LEU A 25 -16.22 -22.48 -6.17
CA LEU A 25 -15.11 -22.56 -5.25
C LEU A 25 -15.67 -23.11 -3.93
N LYS A 26 -15.19 -24.27 -3.51
CA LYS A 26 -15.47 -24.75 -2.16
C LYS A 26 -15.02 -23.66 -1.20
N PRO A 27 -15.85 -23.25 -0.24
CA PRO A 27 -15.38 -22.37 0.83
C PRO A 27 -14.17 -23.03 1.47
N GLU A 28 -12.98 -22.48 1.26
CA GLU A 28 -11.80 -22.92 1.99
C GLU A 28 -12.08 -22.67 3.48
N PRO A 29 -11.75 -23.62 4.36
CA PRO A 29 -11.90 -23.41 5.79
C PRO A 29 -11.13 -22.17 6.18
N PHE A 30 -11.79 -21.29 6.93
CA PHE A 30 -11.28 -20.03 7.41
C PHE A 30 -9.83 -20.14 7.87
N GLY A 31 -8.92 -19.51 7.12
CA GLY A 31 -7.56 -19.25 7.58
C GLY A 31 -6.52 -20.29 7.25
N ARG A 32 -6.06 -20.36 6.03
CA ARG A 32 -4.69 -20.84 5.80
C ARG A 32 -3.74 -19.68 6.07
N PHE A 33 -3.24 -19.61 7.31
CA PHE A 33 -2.18 -18.67 7.65
C PHE A 33 -0.85 -19.17 7.06
N ILE A 34 -0.32 -18.43 6.09
CA ILE A 34 1.03 -18.64 5.58
C ILE A 34 1.90 -17.58 6.27
N ASN A 35 2.92 -18.01 6.99
CA ASN A 35 3.87 -17.08 7.61
C ASN A 35 4.87 -16.60 6.55
N ASN A 36 4.59 -15.43 5.95
CA ASN A 36 5.44 -14.77 4.97
C ASN A 36 6.17 -13.60 5.63
N THR A 37 7.49 -13.59 5.55
CA THR A 37 8.30 -12.46 6.01
C THR A 37 8.24 -11.36 4.96
N ILE A 38 7.73 -10.18 5.34
CA ILE A 38 7.69 -8.98 4.48
C ILE A 38 9.07 -8.30 4.47
N TYR A 39 9.68 -8.18 5.64
CA TYR A 39 10.97 -7.55 5.84
C TYR A 39 11.75 -8.23 6.98
N GLN A 40 13.03 -8.48 6.73
CA GLN A 40 13.95 -9.00 7.73
C GLN A 40 14.93 -7.89 8.13
N PRO A 41 14.84 -7.35 9.36
CA PRO A 41 15.78 -6.34 9.83
C PRO A 41 17.23 -6.82 9.78
N VAL A 42 18.17 -5.94 9.46
CA VAL A 42 19.59 -6.25 9.39
C VAL A 42 20.41 -5.36 10.34
N GLY A 43 21.45 -5.92 10.94
CA GLY A 43 22.36 -5.18 11.82
C GLY A 43 21.66 -4.64 13.06
N LYS A 44 21.55 -3.31 13.17
CA LYS A 44 20.92 -2.60 14.30
C LYS A 44 19.47 -2.21 14.03
N GLU A 45 18.94 -2.59 12.90
CA GLU A 45 17.56 -2.28 12.56
C GLU A 45 16.57 -2.98 13.48
N SER A 46 15.47 -2.29 13.75
CA SER A 46 14.33 -2.84 14.49
C SER A 46 13.04 -2.32 13.86
N VAL A 47 12.05 -3.18 13.75
CA VAL A 47 10.74 -2.88 13.15
C VAL A 47 9.65 -2.89 14.21
N THR A 48 8.78 -1.88 14.14
CA THR A 48 7.61 -1.76 15.02
C THR A 48 6.46 -1.15 14.22
N TYR A 49 5.25 -1.19 14.75
CA TYR A 49 4.07 -0.60 14.13
C TYR A 49 3.85 -1.02 12.66
N PRO A 50 3.76 -2.32 12.35
CA PRO A 50 3.39 -2.73 11.00
C PRO A 50 1.99 -2.23 10.67
N ARG A 51 1.82 -1.68 9.46
CA ARG A 51 0.55 -1.21 8.92
C ARG A 51 0.43 -1.67 7.50
N PHE A 52 -0.80 -1.84 7.04
CA PHE A 52 -1.09 -2.14 5.64
C PHE A 52 -2.37 -1.46 5.20
N THR A 53 -2.53 -1.35 3.90
CA THR A 53 -3.77 -1.00 3.23
C THR A 53 -3.95 -1.89 2.00
N GLU A 54 -5.17 -2.35 1.77
CA GLU A 54 -5.56 -3.04 0.55
C GLU A 54 -6.25 -2.02 -0.36
N LEU A 55 -5.79 -1.94 -1.60
CA LEU A 55 -6.35 -1.05 -2.60
C LEU A 55 -7.58 -1.67 -3.24
N GLN A 56 -8.40 -0.84 -3.91
CA GLN A 56 -9.61 -1.29 -4.63
C GLN A 56 -9.31 -2.36 -5.68
N ASP A 57 -8.11 -2.43 -6.22
CA ASP A 57 -7.70 -3.45 -7.20
C ASP A 57 -7.09 -4.72 -6.56
N GLY A 58 -7.13 -4.85 -5.24
CA GLY A 58 -6.58 -5.99 -4.49
C GLY A 58 -5.07 -5.95 -4.27
N THR A 59 -4.37 -4.90 -4.73
CA THR A 59 -2.95 -4.69 -4.37
C THR A 59 -2.85 -4.34 -2.88
N ILE A 60 -1.92 -4.94 -2.16
CA ILE A 60 -1.68 -4.64 -0.75
C ILE A 60 -0.36 -3.88 -0.63
N TYR A 61 -0.40 -2.75 0.07
CA TYR A 61 0.81 -2.05 0.53
C TYR A 61 1.00 -2.24 2.02
N ALA A 62 2.23 -2.54 2.41
CA ALA A 62 2.62 -2.65 3.82
C ALA A 62 3.77 -1.69 4.13
N THR A 63 3.82 -1.25 5.37
CA THR A 63 4.87 -0.37 5.90
C THR A 63 5.12 -0.66 7.37
N THR A 64 6.18 -0.11 7.90
CA THR A 64 6.56 -0.24 9.31
C THR A 64 7.39 0.96 9.76
N SER A 65 7.40 1.24 11.05
CA SER A 65 8.46 2.07 11.64
C SER A 65 9.76 1.30 11.61
N LEU A 66 10.81 1.93 11.11
CA LEU A 66 12.15 1.36 11.04
C LEU A 66 13.10 2.20 11.87
N SER A 67 13.64 1.64 12.93
CA SER A 67 14.68 2.25 13.76
C SER A 67 16.04 1.61 13.52
N GLY A 68 17.11 2.30 13.97
CA GLY A 68 18.49 1.86 13.73
C GLY A 68 19.06 2.32 12.39
N VAL A 69 18.30 3.10 11.62
CA VAL A 69 18.72 3.82 10.40
C VAL A 69 18.66 5.33 10.62
N SER A 70 19.48 6.09 9.89
CA SER A 70 19.48 7.56 9.98
C SER A 70 19.77 8.17 8.59
N PRO A 71 18.93 9.11 8.11
CA PRO A 71 17.63 9.47 8.67
C PRO A 71 16.62 8.32 8.62
N SER A 72 15.65 8.32 9.55
CA SER A 72 14.58 7.31 9.58
C SER A 72 13.61 7.51 8.40
N TYR A 73 13.01 6.43 7.93
CA TYR A 73 12.02 6.44 6.86
C TYR A 73 11.02 5.29 7.04
N PHE A 74 9.89 5.35 6.33
CA PHE A 74 8.96 4.24 6.26
C PHE A 74 9.15 3.47 4.95
N PRO A 75 9.64 2.23 5.00
CA PRO A 75 9.74 1.40 3.80
C PRO A 75 8.34 0.98 3.33
N ILE A 76 8.12 0.99 2.02
CA ILE A 76 6.87 0.57 1.41
C ILE A 76 7.10 -0.72 0.65
N PHE A 77 6.29 -1.73 0.96
CA PHE A 77 6.28 -3.04 0.32
C PHE A 77 4.94 -3.25 -0.40
N GLU A 78 4.99 -3.90 -1.56
CA GLU A 78 3.83 -4.20 -2.40
C GLU A 78 3.65 -5.72 -2.51
N SER A 79 2.41 -6.17 -2.37
CA SER A 79 1.98 -7.52 -2.76
C SER A 79 0.84 -7.42 -3.77
N LYS A 80 0.87 -8.30 -4.78
CA LYS A 80 -0.19 -8.44 -5.81
C LYS A 80 -0.83 -9.81 -5.83
N ASP A 81 -0.54 -10.62 -4.84
CA ASP A 81 -0.96 -12.02 -4.74
C ASP A 81 -1.55 -12.35 -3.36
N GLY A 82 -2.24 -11.37 -2.76
CA GLY A 82 -2.91 -11.54 -1.47
C GLY A 82 -1.94 -11.73 -0.30
N GLY A 83 -0.72 -11.18 -0.38
CA GLY A 83 0.30 -11.28 0.67
C GLY A 83 1.19 -12.51 0.55
N ALA A 84 1.07 -13.31 -0.52
CA ALA A 84 1.91 -14.50 -0.71
C ALA A 84 3.37 -14.14 -1.00
N SER A 85 3.61 -13.04 -1.72
CA SER A 85 4.94 -12.48 -1.94
C SER A 85 4.95 -10.95 -1.81
N TRP A 86 6.12 -10.40 -1.48
CA TRP A 86 6.30 -8.99 -1.22
C TRP A 86 7.55 -8.48 -1.91
N LYS A 87 7.48 -7.25 -2.41
CA LYS A 87 8.65 -6.53 -2.92
C LYS A 87 8.70 -5.13 -2.33
N TRP A 88 9.89 -4.66 -2.05
CA TRP A 88 10.11 -3.25 -1.74
C TRP A 88 9.81 -2.38 -2.96
N VAL A 89 9.16 -1.23 -2.75
CA VAL A 89 8.77 -0.29 -3.81
C VAL A 89 9.49 1.05 -3.67
N SER A 90 9.44 1.62 -2.48
CA SER A 90 9.97 2.95 -2.19
C SER A 90 10.10 3.17 -0.68
N ASN A 91 10.51 4.36 -0.30
CA ASN A 91 10.48 4.84 1.08
C ASN A 91 9.70 6.16 1.15
N VAL A 92 8.92 6.34 2.22
CA VAL A 92 8.44 7.66 2.62
C VAL A 92 9.53 8.30 3.46
N THR A 93 10.10 9.38 2.97
CA THR A 93 11.18 10.14 3.61
C THR A 93 10.67 11.49 4.12
N ASP A 94 11.32 12.02 5.15
CA ASP A 94 11.02 13.37 5.63
C ASP A 94 11.78 14.40 4.76
N ASP A 95 11.05 15.05 3.88
CA ASP A 95 11.61 16.04 2.95
C ASP A 95 11.52 17.49 3.48
N VAL A 96 10.93 17.69 4.68
CA VAL A 96 10.57 19.04 5.14
C VAL A 96 11.10 19.40 6.52
N ASN A 97 11.24 18.45 7.45
CA ASN A 97 11.70 18.73 8.83
C ASN A 97 13.19 18.44 9.01
N GLY A 98 13.72 17.49 8.24
CA GLY A 98 15.07 16.95 8.42
C GLY A 98 15.22 16.07 9.68
N TRP A 99 14.10 15.56 10.23
CA TRP A 99 14.08 14.73 11.44
C TRP A 99 13.96 13.24 11.13
N GLY A 100 13.50 12.92 9.90
CA GLY A 100 13.15 11.58 9.46
C GLY A 100 11.70 11.18 9.78
N MET A 101 11.16 10.24 9.04
CA MET A 101 9.88 9.59 9.35
C MET A 101 10.15 8.49 10.38
N THR A 102 9.75 8.73 11.63
CA THR A 102 10.31 8.01 12.77
C THR A 102 9.42 6.90 13.27
N ALA A 103 8.09 7.13 13.35
CA ALA A 103 7.20 6.15 13.97
C ALA A 103 5.77 6.23 13.48
N GLN A 104 5.02 5.14 13.76
CA GLN A 104 3.56 5.07 13.67
C GLN A 104 3.02 5.43 12.28
N PRO A 105 3.48 4.73 11.22
CA PRO A 105 2.98 4.97 9.87
C PRO A 105 1.50 4.62 9.76
N ALA A 106 0.79 5.30 8.86
CA ALA A 106 -0.53 4.95 8.39
C ALA A 106 -0.56 5.04 6.85
N LEU A 107 -1.32 4.18 6.21
CA LEU A 107 -1.53 4.18 4.76
C LEU A 107 -3.02 4.14 4.46
N ALA A 108 -3.44 4.84 3.41
CA ALA A 108 -4.80 4.75 2.87
C ALA A 108 -4.79 5.04 1.37
N GLU A 109 -5.77 4.50 0.65
CA GLU A 109 -6.08 4.88 -0.72
C GLU A 109 -7.25 5.87 -0.71
N LEU A 110 -7.16 6.94 -1.49
CA LEU A 110 -8.33 7.77 -1.79
C LEU A 110 -9.24 7.01 -2.74
N THR A 111 -10.41 6.62 -2.25
CA THR A 111 -11.43 5.93 -3.07
C THR A 111 -12.19 6.90 -3.95
N GLU A 112 -12.16 8.19 -3.61
CA GLU A 112 -12.77 9.31 -4.34
C GLU A 112 -11.80 10.48 -4.43
N PRO A 113 -11.97 11.40 -5.40
CA PRO A 113 -11.14 12.61 -5.46
C PRO A 113 -11.31 13.47 -4.20
N LEU A 114 -10.21 13.89 -3.61
CA LEU A 114 -10.18 14.73 -2.41
C LEU A 114 -9.01 15.71 -2.44
N GLY A 115 -9.26 16.97 -2.10
CA GLY A 115 -8.20 17.97 -1.90
C GLY A 115 -7.32 18.24 -3.12
N GLY A 116 -7.84 18.02 -4.33
CA GLY A 116 -7.08 18.15 -5.59
C GLY A 116 -6.34 16.87 -6.01
N PHE A 117 -6.42 15.81 -5.23
CA PHE A 117 -5.90 14.48 -5.57
C PHE A 117 -7.00 13.62 -6.20
N ALA A 118 -6.66 12.84 -7.23
CA ALA A 118 -7.57 11.89 -7.85
C ALA A 118 -7.79 10.66 -6.97
N ALA A 119 -8.88 9.93 -7.22
CA ALA A 119 -9.06 8.58 -6.70
C ALA A 119 -7.87 7.68 -7.12
N GLY A 120 -7.49 6.73 -6.27
CA GLY A 120 -6.30 5.89 -6.45
C GLY A 120 -5.00 6.54 -5.95
N THR A 121 -5.04 7.81 -5.47
CA THR A 121 -3.91 8.40 -4.76
C THR A 121 -3.70 7.68 -3.44
N ILE A 122 -2.45 7.33 -3.14
CA ILE A 122 -2.10 6.69 -1.87
C ILE A 122 -1.57 7.75 -0.92
N LEU A 123 -2.16 7.80 0.27
CA LEU A 123 -1.73 8.66 1.36
C LEU A 123 -0.85 7.88 2.32
N ALA A 124 0.20 8.53 2.82
CA ALA A 124 1.02 8.03 3.92
C ALA A 124 1.12 9.11 4.98
N SER A 125 0.88 8.76 6.23
CA SER A 125 1.05 9.65 7.37
C SER A 125 1.90 8.97 8.42
N GLY A 126 2.57 9.76 9.25
CA GLY A 126 3.37 9.23 10.36
C GLY A 126 4.02 10.33 11.16
N ASN A 127 4.68 9.92 12.24
CA ASN A 127 5.41 10.83 13.08
C ASN A 127 6.81 11.10 12.55
N SER A 128 7.14 12.37 12.46
CA SER A 128 8.50 12.90 12.37
C SER A 128 8.84 13.58 13.69
N TRP A 129 9.99 13.29 14.30
CA TRP A 129 10.38 13.91 15.55
C TRP A 129 11.87 14.09 15.73
N SER A 130 12.20 15.07 16.56
CA SER A 130 13.53 15.33 17.06
C SER A 130 13.47 15.78 18.51
N ASN A 131 14.59 16.18 19.07
CA ASN A 131 14.61 16.83 20.39
C ASN A 131 13.84 18.16 20.44
N ASN A 132 13.42 18.72 19.31
CA ASN A 132 12.71 19.99 19.23
C ASN A 132 11.19 19.84 19.27
N GLY A 133 10.65 18.68 18.88
CA GLY A 133 9.21 18.46 18.83
C GLY A 133 8.81 17.20 18.11
N THR A 134 7.51 17.01 18.03
CA THR A 134 6.85 15.95 17.25
C THR A 134 5.93 16.57 16.20
N ARG A 135 5.86 15.96 15.04
CA ARG A 135 4.93 16.31 13.95
C ARG A 135 4.26 15.07 13.41
N ILE A 136 3.01 15.20 13.05
CA ILE A 136 2.34 14.24 12.18
C ILE A 136 2.29 14.85 10.79
N ASP A 137 2.97 14.21 9.86
CA ASP A 137 3.11 14.64 8.47
C ASP A 137 2.29 13.77 7.55
N LEU A 138 1.77 14.38 6.47
CA LEU A 138 1.02 13.72 5.42
C LEU A 138 1.76 13.82 4.10
N TYR A 139 1.90 12.70 3.44
CA TYR A 139 2.46 12.54 2.10
C TYR A 139 1.46 11.89 1.16
N ALA A 140 1.55 12.19 -0.11
CA ALA A 140 0.72 11.59 -1.17
C ALA A 140 1.59 11.03 -2.29
N SER A 141 1.15 9.91 -2.85
CA SER A 141 1.69 9.29 -4.04
C SER A 141 0.59 9.14 -5.09
N THR A 142 0.82 9.69 -6.28
CA THR A 142 -0.08 9.56 -7.44
C THR A 142 0.42 8.55 -8.46
N ASP A 143 1.49 7.83 -8.16
CA ASP A 143 2.18 6.90 -9.05
C ASP A 143 2.34 5.48 -8.44
N ARG A 144 1.37 5.08 -7.63
CA ARG A 144 1.31 3.76 -6.99
C ARG A 144 2.48 3.52 -6.04
N ALA A 145 2.64 4.45 -5.09
CA ALA A 145 3.65 4.43 -4.04
C ALA A 145 5.12 4.43 -4.53
N ARG A 146 5.40 4.88 -5.75
CA ARG A 146 6.77 4.92 -6.27
C ARG A 146 7.51 6.17 -5.84
N THR A 147 6.79 7.30 -5.79
CA THR A 147 7.30 8.57 -5.30
C THR A 147 6.29 9.22 -4.35
N TRP A 148 6.79 10.02 -3.43
CA TRP A 148 6.01 10.68 -2.40
C TRP A 148 6.22 12.18 -2.43
N LYS A 149 5.15 12.93 -2.20
CA LYS A 149 5.19 14.38 -2.08
C LYS A 149 4.58 14.79 -0.76
N PHE A 150 5.24 15.68 -0.05
CA PHE A 150 4.69 16.30 1.15
C PHE A 150 3.40 17.04 0.83
N VAL A 151 2.39 16.87 1.67
CA VAL A 151 1.07 17.52 1.55
C VAL A 151 0.90 18.56 2.64
N SER A 152 1.07 18.15 3.91
CA SER A 152 0.86 19.06 5.04
C SER A 152 1.44 18.51 6.35
N HIS A 153 1.70 19.41 7.27
CA HIS A 153 1.71 19.08 8.69
C HIS A 153 0.27 18.96 9.17
N VAL A 154 -0.09 17.80 9.71
CA VAL A 154 -1.45 17.54 10.24
C VAL A 154 -1.55 18.06 11.66
N ALA A 155 -0.51 17.86 12.46
CA ALA A 155 -0.44 18.30 13.84
C ALA A 155 1.02 18.50 14.28
N GLU A 156 1.23 19.35 15.30
CA GLU A 156 2.51 19.60 15.93
C GLU A 156 2.38 19.45 17.44
N GLY A 157 3.42 18.94 18.08
CA GLY A 157 3.48 18.75 19.52
C GLY A 157 4.86 18.99 20.10
N GLY A 158 4.94 18.90 21.43
CA GLY A 158 6.19 19.04 22.17
C GLY A 158 7.19 17.92 21.88
N ARG A 159 8.30 17.95 22.59
CA ARG A 159 9.36 16.93 22.48
C ARG A 159 8.80 15.54 22.68
N PRO A 160 9.34 14.52 21.96
CA PRO A 160 8.93 13.13 22.16
C PRO A 160 9.24 12.68 23.59
N ASN A 161 8.22 12.57 24.42
CA ASN A 161 8.33 12.22 25.83
C ASN A 161 7.02 11.58 26.29
N THR A 162 7.10 10.57 27.14
CA THR A 162 5.96 9.89 27.76
C THR A 162 5.73 10.27 29.22
N THR A 163 6.46 11.28 29.72
CA THR A 163 6.31 11.78 31.10
C THR A 163 4.96 12.50 31.24
N ASN A 164 4.33 12.38 32.39
CA ASN A 164 3.07 13.08 32.66
C ASN A 164 3.26 14.60 32.53
N GLY A 165 2.35 15.25 31.78
CA GLY A 165 2.42 16.67 31.44
C GLY A 165 3.21 17.00 30.18
N ALA A 166 3.87 16.04 29.55
CA ALA A 166 4.42 16.21 28.20
C ALA A 166 3.30 16.34 27.16
N THR A 167 3.59 17.04 26.07
CA THR A 167 2.62 17.37 25.02
C THR A 167 3.03 16.90 23.62
N PRO A 168 3.72 15.75 23.45
CA PRO A 168 3.96 15.20 22.12
C PRO A 168 2.65 14.75 21.50
N ILE A 169 2.69 14.52 20.18
CA ILE A 169 1.56 13.95 19.41
C ILE A 169 1.95 12.59 18.84
N TRP A 170 0.98 11.68 18.77
CA TRP A 170 1.19 10.29 18.40
C TRP A 170 0.05 9.75 17.56
N GLU A 171 0.28 8.62 16.86
CA GLU A 171 -0.74 7.73 16.29
C GLU A 171 -1.64 8.40 15.24
N PRO A 172 -1.14 8.82 14.07
CA PRO A 172 -2.00 9.23 12.98
C PRO A 172 -2.87 8.04 12.52
N TYR A 173 -4.09 8.37 12.13
CA TYR A 173 -5.00 7.42 11.51
C TYR A 173 -5.60 8.03 10.25
N LEU A 174 -5.67 7.24 9.18
CA LEU A 174 -6.30 7.59 7.90
C LEU A 174 -7.54 6.70 7.70
N LEU A 175 -8.67 7.33 7.36
CA LEU A 175 -9.96 6.66 7.10
C LEU A 175 -10.29 6.68 5.62
#